data_a32a428b0489ed71276b85269a4f0786
#
_entry.id   a32a428b0489ed71276b85269a4f0786
#
_cell.length_a   1.000
_cell.length_b   1.000
_cell.length_c   1.000
_cell.angle_alpha   90.00
_cell.angle_beta   90.00
_cell.angle_gamma   90.00
#
_symmetry.space_group_name_H-M   'P 1'
#
loop_
_entity.id
_entity.type
_entity.pdbx_description
1 polymer ?
#
loop_
_entity_poly.entity_id
_entity_poly.type
_entity_poly.pdbx_seq_one_letter_code
_entity_poly.pdbx_strand_id
1 'polypeptide(L)'
;ALLVEEAARAGRVLMVDHTFVYTGAIQTIAGLISSGEIGDIYYYDSTRVNLGLFQRDVNVIWDLAVHDFAIMDHLLPSRPVAISASGAGFVPKSPENMAHLSVPYDDGAMAHLNVNWLAPVKIRQALIGGSRRMVIYDDMQTGEKVKVYDRGVSLDDAQKQSYEHLVSYRIGLMFAPALSSKEALITEVEEFV
;
A
#
# COMPACT_ATOMS: atom_id res chain seq x y z
N ALA A 1 22.42 -4.31 7.08
CA ALA A 1 23.13 -5.43 7.69
C ALA A 1 23.95 -4.95 8.90
N LEU A 2 24.96 -4.08 8.76
CA LEU A 2 25.87 -3.68 9.86
C LEU A 2 25.15 -3.10 11.08
N LEU A 3 24.14 -2.25 10.92
CA LEU A 3 23.39 -1.67 12.03
C LEU A 3 22.56 -2.72 12.79
N VAL A 4 21.99 -3.69 12.07
CA VAL A 4 21.23 -4.79 12.68
C VAL A 4 22.15 -5.68 13.49
N GLU A 5 23.33 -6.04 12.96
CA GLU A 5 24.34 -6.84 13.65
C GLU A 5 24.87 -6.12 14.89
N GLU A 6 25.12 -4.82 14.78
CA GLU A 6 25.61 -4.01 15.89
C GLU A 6 24.56 -3.84 17.00
N ALA A 7 23.29 -3.61 16.64
CA ALA A 7 22.20 -3.54 17.60
C ALA A 7 22.04 -4.87 18.36
N ALA A 8 22.07 -5.99 17.64
CA ALA A 8 22.03 -7.33 18.24
C ALA A 8 23.21 -7.57 19.18
N ARG A 9 24.44 -7.21 18.79
CA ARG A 9 25.66 -7.33 19.61
C ARG A 9 25.59 -6.48 20.85
N ALA A 10 24.99 -5.29 20.76
CA ALA A 10 24.82 -4.37 21.87
C ALA A 10 23.60 -4.66 22.77
N GLY A 11 22.76 -5.65 22.38
CA GLY A 11 21.51 -5.96 23.08
C GLY A 11 20.54 -4.77 23.07
N ARG A 12 20.48 -4.03 21.94
CA ARG A 12 19.63 -2.86 21.77
C ARG A 12 18.57 -3.08 20.71
N VAL A 13 17.41 -2.46 20.90
CA VAL A 13 16.35 -2.42 19.89
C VAL A 13 16.76 -1.43 18.79
N LEU A 14 16.61 -1.84 17.56
CA LEU A 14 16.74 -1.00 16.36
C LEU A 14 15.41 -1.02 15.62
N MET A 15 14.83 0.13 15.42
CA MET A 15 13.60 0.31 14.65
C MET A 15 13.84 1.29 13.52
N VAL A 16 13.18 1.06 12.38
CA VAL A 16 13.16 1.99 11.26
C VAL A 16 11.85 2.75 11.32
N ASP A 17 11.92 4.07 11.26
CA ASP A 17 10.75 4.95 11.22
C ASP A 17 9.97 4.75 9.90
N HIS A 18 8.83 4.08 10.02
CA HIS A 18 7.84 3.91 8.97
C HIS A 18 6.52 4.57 9.37
N THR A 19 6.55 5.86 9.66
CA THR A 19 5.45 6.66 10.22
C THR A 19 4.09 6.43 9.55
N PHE A 20 4.06 6.16 8.22
CA PHE A 20 2.80 5.91 7.50
C PHE A 20 2.01 4.73 8.07
N VAL A 21 2.69 3.68 8.53
CA VAL A 21 2.06 2.48 9.11
C VAL A 21 1.21 2.85 10.34
N TYR A 22 1.66 3.82 11.12
CA TYR A 22 1.02 4.24 12.37
C TYR A 22 -0.08 5.31 12.19
N THR A 23 -0.34 5.73 10.96
CA THR A 23 -1.44 6.67 10.68
C THR A 23 -2.80 6.04 10.97
N GLY A 24 -3.75 6.84 11.50
CA GLY A 24 -5.10 6.37 11.75
C GLY A 24 -5.79 5.77 10.50
N ALA A 25 -5.41 6.23 9.31
CA ALA A 25 -5.91 5.69 8.05
C ALA A 25 -5.44 4.24 7.81
N ILE A 26 -4.13 3.98 7.91
CA ILE A 26 -3.58 2.64 7.68
C ILE A 26 -4.03 1.69 8.79
N GLN A 27 -4.06 2.12 10.05
CA GLN A 27 -4.56 1.32 11.16
C GLN A 27 -6.04 0.94 10.98
N THR A 28 -6.87 1.85 10.47
CA THR A 28 -8.26 1.55 10.15
C THR A 28 -8.37 0.51 9.02
N ILE A 29 -7.57 0.64 7.96
CA ILE A 29 -7.54 -0.34 6.86
C ILE A 29 -7.09 -1.71 7.38
N ALA A 30 -6.05 -1.77 8.22
CA ALA A 30 -5.59 -3.01 8.86
C ALA A 30 -6.71 -3.68 9.67
N GLY A 31 -7.48 -2.89 10.43
CA GLY A 31 -8.66 -3.37 11.16
C GLY A 31 -9.74 -3.96 10.24
N LEU A 32 -10.02 -3.32 9.11
CA LEU A 32 -10.98 -3.82 8.12
C LEU A 32 -10.51 -5.11 7.44
N ILE A 33 -9.22 -5.26 7.20
CA ILE A 33 -8.64 -6.48 6.63
C ILE A 33 -8.69 -7.60 7.67
N SER A 34 -8.21 -7.36 8.89
CA SER A 34 -8.15 -8.36 9.96
C SER A 34 -9.53 -8.82 10.45
N SER A 35 -10.55 -7.96 10.39
CA SER A 35 -11.95 -8.34 10.68
C SER A 35 -12.58 -9.18 9.55
N GLY A 36 -11.92 -9.30 8.40
CA GLY A 36 -12.44 -10.00 7.23
C GLY A 36 -13.50 -9.22 6.45
N GLU A 37 -13.69 -7.92 6.76
CA GLU A 37 -14.67 -7.09 6.05
C GLU A 37 -14.30 -6.87 4.58
N ILE A 38 -13.01 -6.83 4.26
CA ILE A 38 -12.52 -6.71 2.88
C ILE A 38 -12.61 -8.04 2.14
N GLY A 39 -12.52 -9.17 2.87
CA GLY A 39 -12.42 -10.50 2.30
C GLY A 39 -10.98 -10.82 1.87
N ASP A 40 -10.84 -11.76 0.92
CA ASP A 40 -9.54 -12.11 0.35
C ASP A 40 -9.02 -10.94 -0.49
N ILE A 41 -7.78 -10.56 -0.28
CA ILE A 41 -7.18 -9.45 -1.03
C ILE A 41 -6.79 -9.94 -2.42
N TYR A 42 -7.20 -9.22 -3.44
CA TYR A 42 -6.87 -9.51 -4.84
C TYR A 42 -5.71 -8.65 -5.32
N TYR A 43 -5.71 -7.36 -4.95
CA TYR A 43 -4.65 -6.46 -5.39
C TYR A 43 -4.43 -5.29 -4.43
N TYR A 44 -3.24 -4.73 -4.52
CA TYR A 44 -2.83 -3.46 -3.94
C TYR A 44 -2.16 -2.62 -5.03
N ASP A 45 -2.80 -1.54 -5.47
CA ASP A 45 -2.25 -0.63 -6.48
C ASP A 45 -1.95 0.73 -5.87
N SER A 46 -0.70 1.15 -5.89
CA SER A 46 -0.31 2.45 -5.36
C SER A 46 0.29 3.38 -6.40
N THR A 47 0.00 4.66 -6.21
CA THR A 47 0.62 5.76 -6.94
C THR A 47 1.15 6.77 -5.93
N ARG A 48 2.48 6.91 -5.90
CA ARG A 48 3.19 7.87 -5.08
C ARG A 48 4.11 8.72 -5.96
N VAL A 49 3.59 9.87 -6.36
CA VAL A 49 4.24 10.73 -7.34
C VAL A 49 4.20 12.21 -6.91
N ASN A 50 5.22 12.95 -7.28
CA ASN A 50 5.31 14.39 -7.06
C ASN A 50 6.37 15.00 -7.97
N LEU A 51 6.39 16.33 -8.11
CA LEU A 51 7.58 17.04 -8.58
C LEU A 51 8.54 17.15 -7.39
N GLY A 52 9.44 16.19 -7.30
CA GLY A 52 10.30 16.00 -6.12
C GLY A 52 11.64 16.73 -6.20
N LEU A 53 12.35 16.69 -5.08
CA LEU A 53 13.76 17.01 -5.03
C LEU A 53 14.54 15.78 -5.52
N PHE A 54 15.21 15.91 -6.66
CA PHE A 54 16.02 14.83 -7.22
C PHE A 54 17.20 14.52 -6.30
N GLN A 55 17.20 13.33 -5.73
CA GLN A 55 18.30 12.84 -4.93
C GLN A 55 19.46 12.40 -5.84
N ARG A 56 20.70 12.43 -5.34
CA ARG A 56 21.88 12.02 -6.08
C ARG A 56 22.42 10.67 -5.65
N ASP A 57 22.05 10.23 -4.47
CA ASP A 57 22.57 9.06 -3.76
C ASP A 57 21.57 7.90 -3.72
N VAL A 58 20.28 8.18 -3.93
CA VAL A 58 19.22 7.17 -3.98
C VAL A 58 18.32 7.38 -5.21
N ASN A 59 17.72 6.33 -5.71
CA ASN A 59 16.72 6.41 -6.76
C ASN A 59 15.30 6.56 -6.19
N VAL A 60 14.33 6.77 -7.06
CA VAL A 60 12.92 6.99 -6.68
C VAL A 60 12.30 5.82 -5.91
N ILE A 61 12.79 4.59 -6.10
CA ILE A 61 12.29 3.42 -5.38
C ILE A 61 12.67 3.53 -3.90
N TRP A 62 13.93 3.83 -3.59
CA TRP A 62 14.41 3.99 -2.23
C TRP A 62 13.85 5.23 -1.51
N ASP A 63 13.44 6.26 -2.25
CA ASP A 63 12.84 7.46 -1.66
C ASP A 63 11.32 7.32 -1.46
N LEU A 64 10.61 6.79 -2.45
CA LEU A 64 9.14 6.76 -2.43
C LEU A 64 8.54 5.38 -2.16
N ALA A 65 9.02 4.32 -2.84
CA ALA A 65 8.38 3.01 -2.76
C ALA A 65 8.59 2.34 -1.39
N VAL A 66 9.63 2.69 -0.65
CA VAL A 66 9.89 2.16 0.70
C VAL A 66 8.71 2.36 1.65
N HIS A 67 7.98 3.45 1.51
CA HIS A 67 6.78 3.70 2.30
C HIS A 67 5.64 2.75 1.95
N ASP A 68 5.45 2.49 0.65
CA ASP A 68 4.41 1.55 0.20
C ASP A 68 4.78 0.11 0.55
N PHE A 69 6.06 -0.26 0.50
CA PHE A 69 6.50 -1.57 0.98
C PHE A 69 6.19 -1.78 2.46
N ALA A 70 6.44 -0.78 3.31
CA ALA A 70 6.11 -0.85 4.73
C ALA A 70 4.59 -0.97 4.96
N ILE A 71 3.78 -0.23 4.20
CA ILE A 71 2.33 -0.32 4.26
C ILE A 71 1.85 -1.71 3.79
N MET A 72 2.40 -2.23 2.69
CA MET A 72 2.06 -3.55 2.18
C MET A 72 2.40 -4.67 3.18
N ASP A 73 3.59 -4.62 3.78
CA ASP A 73 4.04 -5.57 4.79
C ASP A 73 3.12 -5.58 6.02
N HIS A 74 2.57 -4.42 6.38
CA HIS A 74 1.63 -4.26 7.48
C HIS A 74 0.20 -4.72 7.14
N LEU A 75 -0.25 -4.49 5.90
CA LEU A 75 -1.65 -4.72 5.50
C LEU A 75 -1.90 -6.10 4.89
N LEU A 76 -0.94 -6.64 4.12
CA LEU A 76 -1.14 -7.87 3.35
C LEU A 76 -0.75 -9.09 4.18
N PRO A 77 -1.66 -10.06 4.37
CA PRO A 77 -1.41 -11.22 5.23
C PRO A 77 -0.47 -12.26 4.60
N SER A 78 -0.31 -12.21 3.29
CA SER A 78 0.48 -13.13 2.47
C SER A 78 1.91 -12.64 2.26
N ARG A 79 2.76 -13.49 1.67
CA ARG A 79 4.18 -13.17 1.45
C ARG A 79 4.45 -12.88 -0.02
N PRO A 80 5.29 -11.86 -0.31
CA PRO A 80 5.72 -11.64 -1.67
C PRO A 80 6.62 -12.81 -2.14
N VAL A 81 6.37 -13.33 -3.34
CA VAL A 81 7.15 -14.43 -3.93
C VAL A 81 8.18 -13.96 -4.94
N ALA A 82 7.97 -12.79 -5.52
CA ALA A 82 8.88 -12.17 -6.47
C ALA A 82 8.69 -10.66 -6.49
N ILE A 83 9.62 -9.97 -7.12
CA ILE A 83 9.49 -8.55 -7.45
C ILE A 83 10.08 -8.30 -8.83
N SER A 84 9.37 -7.57 -9.66
CA SER A 84 9.90 -7.02 -10.90
C SER A 84 9.79 -5.51 -10.89
N ALA A 85 10.79 -4.84 -11.44
CA ALA A 85 10.82 -3.39 -11.53
C ALA A 85 11.32 -2.94 -12.89
N SER A 86 10.72 -1.90 -13.43
CA SER A 86 11.24 -1.15 -14.57
C SER A 86 11.34 0.33 -14.20
N GLY A 87 12.46 0.95 -14.52
CA GLY A 87 12.71 2.34 -14.17
C GLY A 87 13.46 3.08 -15.27
N ALA A 88 13.40 4.40 -15.23
CA ALA A 88 14.12 5.27 -16.14
C ALA A 88 14.60 6.55 -15.45
N GLY A 89 15.74 7.06 -15.89
CA GLY A 89 16.30 8.33 -15.48
C GLY A 89 16.25 9.34 -16.63
N PHE A 90 15.44 10.38 -16.49
CA PHE A 90 15.28 11.43 -17.49
C PHE A 90 16.08 12.68 -17.17
N VAL A 91 16.62 12.77 -15.94
CA VAL A 91 17.45 13.90 -15.50
C VAL A 91 18.92 13.50 -15.56
N PRO A 92 19.78 14.24 -16.31
CA PRO A 92 21.18 13.90 -16.43
C PRO A 92 21.89 13.81 -15.08
N LYS A 93 22.71 12.77 -14.91
CA LYS A 93 23.50 12.51 -13.68
C LYS A 93 22.65 12.25 -12.42
N SER A 94 21.37 11.96 -12.57
CA SER A 94 20.47 11.50 -11.50
C SER A 94 20.24 10.00 -11.67
N PRO A 95 20.06 9.26 -10.57
CA PRO A 95 19.54 7.90 -10.65
C PRO A 95 18.12 7.87 -11.22
N GLU A 96 17.53 6.66 -11.33
CA GLU A 96 16.16 6.50 -11.84
C GLU A 96 15.20 7.37 -11.05
N ASN A 97 14.44 8.19 -11.79
CA ASN A 97 13.49 9.15 -11.23
C ASN A 97 12.03 8.83 -11.55
N MET A 98 11.80 7.72 -12.22
CA MET A 98 10.51 7.08 -12.43
C MET A 98 10.69 5.57 -12.40
N ALA A 99 9.78 4.85 -11.72
CA ALA A 99 9.76 3.40 -11.72
C ALA A 99 8.34 2.85 -11.54
N HIS A 100 8.14 1.67 -12.12
CA HIS A 100 6.98 0.82 -11.90
C HIS A 100 7.44 -0.53 -11.35
N LEU A 101 6.74 -1.01 -10.32
CA LEU A 101 7.03 -2.28 -9.69
C LEU A 101 5.80 -3.17 -9.70
N SER A 102 6.04 -4.49 -9.79
CA SER A 102 5.01 -5.52 -9.68
C SER A 102 5.49 -6.59 -8.72
N VAL A 103 4.64 -6.95 -7.76
CA VAL A 103 4.95 -7.86 -6.65
C VAL A 103 3.83 -8.91 -6.54
N PRO A 104 4.02 -10.13 -7.07
CA PRO A 104 3.10 -11.23 -6.83
C PRO A 104 3.27 -11.80 -5.42
N TYR A 105 2.17 -12.25 -4.82
CA TYR A 105 2.08 -12.87 -3.50
C TYR A 105 1.72 -14.36 -3.59
N ASP A 106 2.02 -15.12 -2.54
CA ASP A 106 1.86 -16.58 -2.51
C ASP A 106 0.39 -17.04 -2.46
N ASP A 107 -0.53 -16.16 -2.08
CA ASP A 107 -1.99 -16.37 -2.13
C ASP A 107 -2.63 -16.01 -3.47
N GLY A 108 -1.83 -15.51 -4.43
CA GLY A 108 -2.29 -15.06 -5.74
C GLY A 108 -2.63 -13.57 -5.82
N ALA A 109 -2.55 -12.84 -4.71
CA ALA A 109 -2.68 -11.38 -4.74
C ALA A 109 -1.53 -10.73 -5.54
N MET A 110 -1.78 -9.54 -6.07
CA MET A 110 -0.82 -8.80 -6.86
C MET A 110 -0.71 -7.35 -6.37
N ALA A 111 0.51 -6.87 -6.15
CA ALA A 111 0.72 -5.44 -5.91
C ALA A 111 1.43 -4.76 -7.07
N HIS A 112 1.02 -3.52 -7.36
CA HIS A 112 1.65 -2.63 -8.34
C HIS A 112 1.94 -1.28 -7.69
N LEU A 113 3.15 -0.77 -7.93
CA LEU A 113 3.57 0.52 -7.43
C LEU A 113 4.06 1.40 -8.59
N ASN A 114 3.54 2.61 -8.63
CA ASN A 114 3.99 3.67 -9.53
C ASN A 114 4.64 4.77 -8.70
N VAL A 115 5.95 4.97 -8.86
CA VAL A 115 6.72 5.99 -8.17
C VAL A 115 7.43 6.90 -9.16
N ASN A 116 7.33 8.24 -8.94
CA ASN A 116 7.79 9.19 -9.95
C ASN A 116 8.05 10.57 -9.32
N TRP A 117 9.22 11.17 -9.61
CA TRP A 117 9.56 12.54 -9.21
C TRP A 117 9.22 13.60 -10.27
N LEU A 118 8.71 13.19 -11.44
CA LEU A 118 8.47 14.07 -12.58
C LEU A 118 7.00 14.48 -12.75
N ALA A 119 6.13 14.06 -11.82
CA ALA A 119 4.71 14.34 -11.93
C ALA A 119 4.40 15.80 -11.57
N PRO A 120 3.53 16.49 -12.34
CA PRO A 120 3.19 17.88 -12.10
C PRO A 120 2.31 18.09 -10.85
N VAL A 121 1.78 17.00 -10.31
CA VAL A 121 0.92 16.98 -9.11
C VAL A 121 1.46 16.00 -8.09
N LYS A 122 1.15 16.23 -6.83
CA LYS A 122 1.45 15.29 -5.74
C LYS A 122 0.28 14.35 -5.55
N ILE A 123 0.52 13.05 -5.72
CA ILE A 123 -0.46 11.98 -5.47
C ILE A 123 0.16 10.99 -4.49
N ARG A 124 -0.60 10.58 -3.50
CA ARG A 124 -0.29 9.51 -2.55
C ARG A 124 -1.55 8.70 -2.33
N GLN A 125 -1.81 7.77 -3.21
CA GLN A 125 -3.06 7.00 -3.23
C GLN A 125 -2.76 5.53 -3.36
N ALA A 126 -3.57 4.70 -2.69
CA ALA A 126 -3.60 3.27 -2.89
C ALA A 126 -5.03 2.77 -3.08
N LEU A 127 -5.20 1.82 -3.99
CA LEU A 127 -6.42 1.06 -4.22
C LEU A 127 -6.19 -0.36 -3.71
N ILE A 128 -7.08 -0.83 -2.84
CA ILE A 128 -7.02 -2.18 -2.29
C ILE A 128 -8.31 -2.90 -2.68
N GLY A 129 -8.19 -3.90 -3.53
CA GLY A 129 -9.32 -4.70 -3.97
C GLY A 129 -9.42 -5.99 -3.20
N GLY A 130 -10.56 -6.23 -2.59
CA GLY A 130 -10.87 -7.50 -1.94
C GLY A 130 -12.12 -8.16 -2.49
N SER A 131 -12.34 -9.43 -2.10
CA SER A 131 -13.46 -10.22 -2.58
C SER A 131 -14.82 -9.70 -2.11
N ARG A 132 -14.84 -8.97 -0.98
CA ARG A 132 -16.07 -8.43 -0.39
C ARG A 132 -16.20 -6.91 -0.58
N ARG A 133 -15.12 -6.16 -0.38
CA ARG A 133 -15.11 -4.69 -0.45
C ARG A 133 -13.83 -4.20 -1.07
N MET A 134 -13.87 -2.97 -1.54
CA MET A 134 -12.71 -2.26 -2.09
C MET A 134 -12.45 -1.01 -1.26
N VAL A 135 -11.19 -0.64 -1.12
CA VAL A 135 -10.77 0.53 -0.36
C VAL A 135 -9.98 1.47 -1.26
N ILE A 136 -10.27 2.76 -1.16
CA ILE A 136 -9.41 3.82 -1.65
C ILE A 136 -8.79 4.51 -0.43
N TYR A 137 -7.48 4.53 -0.38
CA TYR A 137 -6.71 5.34 0.53
C TYR A 137 -6.08 6.50 -0.23
N ASP A 138 -6.33 7.73 0.21
CA ASP A 138 -5.74 8.94 -0.37
C ASP A 138 -5.20 9.83 0.75
N ASP A 139 -3.87 9.82 0.92
CA ASP A 139 -3.20 10.57 1.97
C ASP A 139 -3.27 12.09 1.76
N MET A 140 -3.55 12.54 0.56
CA MET A 140 -3.66 13.98 0.24
C MET A 140 -5.01 14.58 0.65
N GLN A 141 -6.01 13.76 0.98
CA GLN A 141 -7.29 14.24 1.49
C GLN A 141 -7.15 14.70 2.95
N THR A 142 -7.82 15.79 3.28
CA THR A 142 -7.82 16.32 4.65
C THR A 142 -8.86 15.67 5.56
N GLY A 143 -9.92 15.13 5.01
CA GLY A 143 -11.03 14.51 5.73
C GLY A 143 -11.16 13.01 5.44
N GLU A 144 -11.74 12.68 4.31
CA GLU A 144 -12.10 11.32 3.93
C GLU A 144 -10.90 10.57 3.29
N LYS A 145 -9.82 10.38 4.05
CA LYS A 145 -8.61 9.68 3.56
C LYS A 145 -8.88 8.23 3.18
N VAL A 146 -9.83 7.58 3.81
CA VAL A 146 -10.22 6.19 3.55
C VAL A 146 -11.66 6.15 3.09
N LYS A 147 -11.91 5.54 1.94
CA LYS A 147 -13.24 5.29 1.40
C LYS A 147 -13.40 3.81 1.16
N VAL A 148 -14.44 3.23 1.74
CA VAL A 148 -14.76 1.81 1.61
C VAL A 148 -15.97 1.68 0.71
N TYR A 149 -15.82 0.89 -0.35
CA TYR A 149 -16.87 0.62 -1.33
C TYR A 149 -17.38 -0.80 -1.15
N ASP A 150 -18.66 -0.95 -0.90
CA ASP A 150 -19.33 -2.25 -0.96
C ASP A 150 -19.58 -2.64 -2.42
N ARG A 151 -18.48 -2.86 -3.12
CA ARG A 151 -18.44 -3.28 -4.52
C ARG A 151 -17.52 -4.48 -4.64
N GLY A 152 -17.86 -5.39 -5.49
CA GLY A 152 -17.06 -6.58 -5.72
C GLY A 152 -17.56 -7.36 -6.93
N VAL A 153 -16.76 -8.34 -7.29
CA VAL A 153 -17.11 -9.35 -8.26
C VAL A 153 -17.45 -10.59 -7.47
N SER A 154 -18.68 -11.08 -7.53
CA SER A 154 -19.04 -12.38 -7.01
C SER A 154 -19.02 -13.40 -8.15
N LEU A 155 -18.34 -14.49 -7.90
CA LEU A 155 -18.48 -15.68 -8.72
C LEU A 155 -19.73 -16.40 -8.16
N ASP A 156 -20.81 -16.41 -8.92
CA ASP A 156 -21.94 -17.26 -8.57
C ASP A 156 -21.47 -18.70 -8.59
N ASP A 157 -21.81 -19.47 -7.54
CA ASP A 157 -21.64 -20.93 -7.50
C ASP A 157 -22.52 -21.56 -8.57
N ALA A 158 -22.11 -21.36 -9.82
CA ALA A 158 -22.83 -21.84 -10.97
C ALA A 158 -22.55 -23.31 -11.20
N GLN A 159 -23.23 -24.17 -10.43
CA GLN A 159 -23.49 -25.52 -10.91
C GLN A 159 -24.47 -25.55 -12.08
N LYS A 160 -24.92 -24.44 -12.64
CA LYS A 160 -25.90 -24.44 -13.73
C LYS A 160 -25.73 -23.26 -14.69
N GLN A 161 -25.28 -23.62 -15.90
CA GLN A 161 -25.58 -23.01 -17.19
C GLN A 161 -24.85 -21.73 -17.61
N SER A 162 -24.04 -21.93 -18.66
CA SER A 162 -23.61 -20.92 -19.64
C SER A 162 -22.57 -19.89 -19.15
N TYR A 163 -21.45 -19.85 -19.84
CA TYR A 163 -20.28 -18.97 -19.60
C TYR A 163 -20.59 -17.46 -19.43
N GLU A 164 -21.76 -17.02 -19.83
CA GLU A 164 -22.16 -15.60 -19.80
C GLU A 164 -22.69 -15.11 -18.44
N HIS A 165 -22.91 -15.98 -17.44
CA HIS A 165 -23.54 -15.63 -16.17
C HIS A 165 -22.68 -15.95 -14.95
N LEU A 166 -21.38 -16.21 -15.13
CA LEU A 166 -20.48 -16.59 -14.04
C LEU A 166 -20.00 -15.42 -13.18
N VAL A 167 -20.17 -14.19 -13.64
CA VAL A 167 -19.67 -12.98 -12.97
C VAL A 167 -20.82 -12.02 -12.76
N SER A 168 -21.16 -11.76 -11.50
CA SER A 168 -22.09 -10.69 -11.14
C SER A 168 -21.35 -9.53 -10.48
N TYR A 169 -21.80 -8.30 -10.78
CA TYR A 169 -21.28 -7.09 -10.17
C TYR A 169 -22.17 -6.69 -9.00
N ARG A 170 -21.58 -6.61 -7.81
CA ARG A 170 -22.26 -6.04 -6.65
C ARG A 170 -21.97 -4.54 -6.59
N ILE A 171 -23.02 -3.73 -6.53
CA ILE A 171 -22.93 -2.27 -6.37
C ILE A 171 -23.67 -1.92 -5.08
N GLY A 172 -22.92 -1.66 -4.02
CA GLY A 172 -23.41 -1.26 -2.73
C GLY A 172 -23.04 0.19 -2.37
N LEU A 173 -23.16 0.49 -1.10
CA LEU A 173 -22.89 1.81 -0.55
C LEU A 173 -21.38 2.10 -0.49
N MET A 174 -21.03 3.38 -0.48
CA MET A 174 -19.70 3.87 -0.12
C MET A 174 -19.81 4.56 1.23
N PHE A 175 -18.82 4.34 2.10
CA PHE A 175 -18.70 5.06 3.36
C PHE A 175 -17.24 5.41 3.65
N ALA A 176 -17.05 6.50 4.41
CA ALA A 176 -15.74 6.88 4.92
C ALA A 176 -15.75 6.62 6.44
N PRO A 177 -14.90 5.70 6.95
CA PRO A 177 -14.82 5.43 8.37
C PRO A 177 -14.22 6.61 9.12
N ALA A 178 -14.60 6.77 10.39
CA ALA A 178 -13.96 7.71 11.28
C ALA A 178 -12.51 7.25 11.55
N LEU A 179 -11.56 8.15 11.38
CA LEU A 179 -10.16 7.88 11.60
C LEU A 179 -9.69 8.42 12.95
N SER A 180 -8.75 7.75 13.59
CA SER A 180 -8.06 8.30 14.75
C SER A 180 -7.33 9.57 14.36
N SER A 181 -7.48 10.61 15.16
CA SER A 181 -6.75 11.88 15.01
C SER A 181 -5.40 11.87 15.76
N LYS A 182 -5.04 10.76 16.41
CA LYS A 182 -3.76 10.62 17.09
C LYS A 182 -2.63 10.74 16.08
N GLU A 183 -1.62 11.53 16.43
CA GLU A 183 -0.46 11.71 15.58
C GLU A 183 0.30 10.38 15.41
N ALA A 184 0.65 10.04 14.19
CA ALA A 184 1.29 8.77 13.86
C ALA A 184 2.63 8.59 14.59
N LEU A 185 3.41 9.65 14.69
CA LEU A 185 4.72 9.62 15.37
C LEU A 185 4.58 9.31 16.87
N ILE A 186 3.51 9.79 17.53
CA ILE A 186 3.23 9.45 18.93
C ILE A 186 2.91 7.95 19.05
N THR A 187 2.09 7.42 18.12
CA THR A 187 1.74 6.00 18.12
C THR A 187 2.98 5.13 17.88
N GLU A 188 3.85 5.54 16.96
CA GLU A 188 5.10 4.86 16.66
C GLU A 188 6.07 4.82 17.87
N VAL A 189 6.22 5.93 18.57
CA VAL A 189 7.05 6.00 19.79
C VAL A 189 6.49 5.12 20.91
N GLU A 190 5.19 5.07 21.09
CA GLU A 190 4.55 4.18 22.08
C GLU A 190 4.78 2.69 21.78
N GLU A 191 4.82 2.32 20.48
CA GLU A 191 5.11 0.94 20.06
C GLU A 191 6.59 0.58 20.27
N PHE A 192 7.49 1.58 20.21
CA PHE A 192 8.93 1.39 20.41
C PHE A 192 9.33 1.20 21.88
N VAL A 193 8.58 1.74 22.84
CA VAL A 193 8.89 1.77 24.28
C VAL A 193 8.33 0.55 25.01
#